data_34e3984f4541694c42202db518e64802
#
_entry.id   34e3984f4541694c42202db518e64802
#
_cell.length_a   1.000
_cell.length_b   1.000
_cell.length_c   1.000
_cell.angle_alpha   90.00
_cell.angle_beta   90.00
_cell.angle_gamma   90.00
#
_symmetry.space_group_name_H-M   'P 1'
#
loop_
_entity.id
_entity.type
_entity.pdbx_description
1 polymer ?
#
loop_
_entity_poly.entity_id
_entity_poly.type
_entity_poly.pdbx_seq_one_letter_code
_entity_poly.pdbx_strand_id
1 'polypeptide(L)'
;MNDPSQWADSDGDGFGDNSTGTNGDAFPTDGTQWADSDGDGFGDNPNGTNPDAFPADATQWADSDGDGYGDNRNGNNGDRFPTDGTQWADQDFDGYGDNQAGNDPDAFPTDGSQWADSDGDGYGDNQGGTNADKFPNDSTQWSDDDGDGYGDNANGNNPDLCPNTQFGQTVDSTG
;
A
#
# COMPACT_ATOMS: atom_id res chain seq x y z
N MET A 1 -4.51 14.47 -46.55
CA MET A 1 -3.11 14.66 -46.07
C MET A 1 -2.22 15.12 -47.20
N ASN A 2 -1.36 16.17 -47.00
CA ASN A 2 -0.38 16.61 -47.97
C ASN A 2 1.06 16.39 -47.47
N ASP A 3 1.24 15.48 -46.55
CA ASP A 3 2.54 15.12 -45.98
C ASP A 3 3.07 13.89 -46.70
N PRO A 4 4.25 13.97 -47.37
CA PRO A 4 4.80 12.84 -48.08
C PRO A 4 5.29 11.70 -47.18
N SER A 5 5.39 11.91 -45.87
CA SER A 5 5.71 10.88 -44.88
C SER A 5 4.47 10.12 -44.37
N GLN A 6 3.25 10.62 -44.71
CA GLN A 6 1.99 10.02 -44.33
C GLN A 6 1.14 9.72 -45.59
N TRP A 7 0.62 8.51 -45.74
CA TRP A 7 -0.18 8.08 -46.87
C TRP A 7 -1.55 7.49 -46.56
N ALA A 8 -1.81 7.23 -45.29
CA ALA A 8 -3.08 6.73 -44.78
C ALA A 8 -3.41 7.34 -43.41
N ASP A 9 -4.67 7.33 -43.04
CA ASP A 9 -5.26 7.72 -41.79
C ASP A 9 -6.50 6.82 -41.67
N SER A 10 -6.33 5.68 -40.97
CA SER A 10 -7.30 4.57 -41.04
C SER A 10 -8.51 4.79 -40.14
N ASP A 11 -8.37 5.52 -39.05
CA ASP A 11 -9.45 5.81 -38.10
C ASP A 11 -10.01 7.24 -38.25
N GLY A 12 -9.29 8.11 -38.98
CA GLY A 12 -9.80 9.43 -39.36
C GLY A 12 -9.61 10.51 -38.30
N ASP A 13 -8.67 10.36 -37.39
CA ASP A 13 -8.41 11.31 -36.31
C ASP A 13 -7.52 12.49 -36.73
N GLY A 14 -6.86 12.38 -37.91
CA GLY A 14 -5.99 13.44 -38.47
C GLY A 14 -4.51 13.18 -38.29
N PHE A 15 -4.12 12.12 -37.60
CA PHE A 15 -2.76 11.60 -37.54
C PHE A 15 -2.58 10.49 -38.58
N GLY A 16 -1.37 10.17 -38.98
CA GLY A 16 -1.16 9.22 -40.05
C GLY A 16 -0.64 7.89 -39.56
N ASP A 17 -1.07 6.79 -40.22
CA ASP A 17 -0.74 5.41 -39.88
C ASP A 17 0.75 5.10 -39.81
N ASN A 18 1.61 5.95 -40.41
CA ASN A 18 3.06 5.79 -40.31
C ASN A 18 3.60 6.43 -39.03
N SER A 19 3.76 5.66 -37.96
CA SER A 19 4.25 6.10 -36.67
C SER A 19 5.63 6.77 -36.70
N THR A 20 6.42 6.57 -37.76
CA THR A 20 7.74 7.20 -37.94
C THR A 20 7.70 8.45 -38.82
N GLY A 21 6.53 8.78 -39.38
CA GLY A 21 6.31 9.98 -40.20
C GLY A 21 6.06 11.23 -39.34
N THR A 22 5.89 12.36 -40.02
CA THR A 22 5.46 13.60 -39.34
C THR A 22 4.04 13.41 -38.82
N ASN A 23 3.78 13.72 -37.56
CA ASN A 23 2.51 13.47 -36.89
C ASN A 23 2.06 11.98 -37.07
N GLY A 24 2.96 11.06 -36.82
CA GLY A 24 2.67 9.62 -36.84
C GLY A 24 1.73 9.26 -35.70
N ASP A 25 0.82 8.34 -36.02
CA ASP A 25 -0.13 7.78 -35.09
C ASP A 25 0.44 6.52 -34.43
N ALA A 26 0.43 6.48 -33.12
CA ALA A 26 0.79 5.30 -32.35
C ALA A 26 -0.34 4.25 -32.31
N PHE A 27 -1.60 4.69 -32.59
CA PHE A 27 -2.81 3.85 -32.50
C PHE A 27 -3.68 3.91 -33.77
N PRO A 28 -3.20 3.48 -34.95
CA PRO A 28 -3.84 3.71 -36.27
C PRO A 28 -5.24 3.14 -36.46
N THR A 29 -5.85 2.58 -35.44
CA THR A 29 -7.20 2.00 -35.48
C THR A 29 -8.08 2.52 -34.34
N ASP A 30 -7.57 3.49 -33.55
CA ASP A 30 -8.31 4.08 -32.43
C ASP A 30 -8.26 5.61 -32.53
N GLY A 31 -9.20 6.20 -33.26
CA GLY A 31 -9.33 7.66 -33.44
C GLY A 31 -9.57 8.47 -32.16
N THR A 32 -9.38 7.90 -31.02
CA THR A 32 -9.39 8.60 -29.73
C THR A 32 -8.01 8.67 -29.09
N GLN A 33 -7.03 7.94 -29.66
CA GLN A 33 -5.62 7.94 -29.21
C GLN A 33 -4.70 8.10 -30.41
N TRP A 34 -3.62 8.88 -30.30
CA TRP A 34 -2.64 9.11 -31.37
C TRP A 34 -1.18 9.16 -30.88
N ALA A 35 -0.97 9.30 -29.57
CA ALA A 35 0.36 9.40 -28.96
C ALA A 35 0.53 8.37 -27.85
N ASP A 36 1.74 7.86 -27.74
CA ASP A 36 2.23 6.96 -26.72
C ASP A 36 3.66 7.40 -26.40
N SER A 37 3.81 8.22 -25.36
CA SER A 37 5.07 8.92 -25.10
C SER A 37 6.16 8.04 -24.51
N ASP A 38 5.80 7.01 -23.77
CA ASP A 38 6.75 6.12 -23.12
C ASP A 38 6.82 4.73 -23.78
N GLY A 39 5.87 4.41 -24.67
CA GLY A 39 5.92 3.23 -25.51
C GLY A 39 5.38 1.96 -24.86
N ASP A 40 4.47 2.10 -23.88
CA ASP A 40 3.91 0.96 -23.17
C ASP A 40 2.64 0.36 -23.83
N GLY A 41 2.06 1.08 -24.79
CA GLY A 41 0.90 0.65 -25.56
C GLY A 41 -0.43 1.23 -25.04
N PHE A 42 -0.39 2.14 -24.09
CA PHE A 42 -1.53 2.95 -23.65
C PHE A 42 -1.38 4.38 -24.17
N GLY A 43 -2.50 5.05 -24.44
CA GLY A 43 -2.46 6.34 -25.12
C GLY A 43 -2.49 7.53 -24.20
N ASP A 44 -1.73 8.56 -24.57
CA ASP A 44 -1.56 9.80 -23.79
C ASP A 44 -2.83 10.65 -23.64
N ASN A 45 -3.86 10.42 -24.48
CA ASN A 45 -5.09 11.20 -24.39
C ASN A 45 -5.97 10.72 -23.24
N PRO A 46 -6.11 11.50 -22.15
CA PRO A 46 -6.86 11.08 -20.96
C PRO A 46 -8.39 10.93 -21.20
N ASN A 47 -8.88 11.38 -22.38
CA ASN A 47 -10.29 11.23 -22.77
C ASN A 47 -10.50 10.17 -23.85
N GLY A 48 -9.44 9.49 -24.24
CA GLY A 48 -9.49 8.42 -25.24
C GLY A 48 -9.84 7.06 -24.63
N THR A 49 -9.83 6.04 -25.49
CA THR A 49 -9.99 4.64 -25.08
C THR A 49 -8.74 4.18 -24.32
N ASN A 50 -8.91 3.52 -23.18
CA ASN A 50 -7.81 3.03 -22.35
C ASN A 50 -6.70 4.07 -22.18
N PRO A 51 -6.99 5.22 -21.57
CA PRO A 51 -6.00 6.26 -21.40
C PRO A 51 -4.89 5.82 -20.44
N ASP A 52 -3.69 6.29 -20.72
CA ASP A 52 -2.58 6.15 -19.80
C ASP A 52 -2.66 7.17 -18.67
N ALA A 53 -2.64 6.71 -17.43
CA ALA A 53 -2.57 7.56 -16.24
C ALA A 53 -1.16 8.10 -15.99
N PHE A 54 -0.11 7.46 -16.58
CA PHE A 54 1.30 7.80 -16.37
C PHE A 54 2.09 7.93 -17.68
N PRO A 55 1.77 8.89 -18.58
CA PRO A 55 2.32 8.98 -19.94
C PRO A 55 3.85 9.19 -20.07
N ALA A 56 4.59 9.03 -19.01
CA ALA A 56 6.04 9.15 -18.97
C ALA A 56 6.70 7.99 -18.22
N ASP A 57 5.93 6.96 -17.88
CA ASP A 57 6.43 5.80 -17.15
C ASP A 57 5.88 4.49 -17.72
N ALA A 58 6.57 3.94 -18.69
CA ALA A 58 6.23 2.67 -19.36
C ALA A 58 6.10 1.44 -18.43
N THR A 59 6.20 1.61 -17.15
CA THR A 59 5.95 0.56 -16.17
C THR A 59 4.60 0.70 -15.47
N GLN A 60 3.88 1.81 -15.73
CA GLN A 60 2.59 2.12 -15.13
C GLN A 60 1.66 2.70 -16.20
N TRP A 61 0.39 2.31 -16.20
CA TRP A 61 -0.65 2.80 -17.13
C TRP A 61 -2.00 3.06 -16.49
N ALA A 62 -2.23 2.57 -15.26
CA ALA A 62 -3.49 2.71 -14.56
C ALA A 62 -3.26 3.18 -13.12
N ASP A 63 -4.21 3.96 -12.62
CA ASP A 63 -4.32 4.45 -11.25
C ASP A 63 -5.82 4.35 -10.88
N SER A 64 -6.20 3.26 -10.23
CA SER A 64 -7.61 2.91 -10.05
C SER A 64 -8.30 3.72 -8.96
N ASP A 65 -7.57 4.19 -7.97
CA ASP A 65 -8.10 4.95 -6.85
C ASP A 65 -7.72 6.44 -6.87
N GLY A 66 -6.79 6.82 -7.76
CA GLY A 66 -6.45 8.22 -8.04
C GLY A 66 -5.50 8.85 -7.05
N ASP A 67 -4.66 8.06 -6.39
CA ASP A 67 -3.71 8.56 -5.39
C ASP A 67 -2.35 8.99 -5.98
N GLY A 68 -2.11 8.67 -7.26
CA GLY A 68 -0.89 9.00 -7.98
C GLY A 68 0.17 7.90 -7.96
N TYR A 69 -0.13 6.74 -7.41
CA TYR A 69 0.68 5.53 -7.52
C TYR A 69 0.02 4.55 -8.50
N GLY A 70 0.83 3.82 -9.25
CA GLY A 70 0.29 2.99 -10.32
C GLY A 70 -0.09 1.59 -9.88
N ASP A 71 -1.16 1.05 -10.47
CA ASP A 71 -1.72 -0.27 -10.15
C ASP A 71 -0.74 -1.43 -10.37
N ASN A 72 0.29 -1.23 -11.21
CA ASN A 72 1.31 -2.25 -11.41
C ASN A 72 2.31 -2.25 -10.25
N ARG A 73 2.11 -3.15 -9.30
CA ARG A 73 2.95 -3.32 -8.11
C ARG A 73 4.44 -3.54 -8.38
N ASN A 74 4.79 -3.96 -9.61
CA ASN A 74 6.17 -4.21 -10.01
C ASN A 74 6.78 -3.08 -10.85
N GLY A 75 5.99 -2.08 -11.18
CA GLY A 75 6.44 -0.86 -11.87
C GLY A 75 7.09 0.13 -10.91
N ASN A 76 7.52 1.27 -11.46
CA ASN A 76 8.00 2.37 -10.64
C ASN A 76 6.85 2.90 -9.77
N ASN A 77 7.10 3.18 -8.51
CA ASN A 77 6.08 3.64 -7.57
C ASN A 77 4.79 2.80 -7.62
N GLY A 78 4.94 1.47 -7.68
CA GLY A 78 3.80 0.57 -7.75
C GLY A 78 3.01 0.57 -6.45
N ASP A 79 1.69 0.73 -6.59
CA ASP A 79 0.76 0.74 -5.50
C ASP A 79 0.54 -0.66 -4.91
N ARG A 80 0.60 -0.77 -3.59
CA ARG A 80 0.27 -2.00 -2.85
C ARG A 80 -1.22 -2.16 -2.61
N PHE A 81 -1.98 -1.05 -2.65
CA PHE A 81 -3.40 -0.97 -2.34
C PHE A 81 -4.23 -0.30 -3.45
N PRO A 82 -4.26 -0.82 -4.69
CA PRO A 82 -4.82 -0.14 -5.89
C PRO A 82 -6.32 0.19 -5.83
N THR A 83 -6.94 0.10 -4.70
CA THR A 83 -8.35 0.42 -4.47
C THR A 83 -8.56 1.25 -3.21
N ASP A 84 -7.48 1.69 -2.59
CA ASP A 84 -7.50 2.53 -1.39
C ASP A 84 -6.56 3.72 -1.54
N GLY A 85 -7.02 4.81 -2.15
CA GLY A 85 -6.27 6.05 -2.36
C GLY A 85 -5.79 6.76 -1.08
N THR A 86 -5.81 6.08 0.05
CA THR A 86 -5.19 6.55 1.28
C THR A 86 -3.97 5.73 1.67
N GLN A 87 -3.71 4.62 0.98
CA GLN A 87 -2.57 3.72 1.20
C GLN A 87 -1.92 3.33 -0.13
N TRP A 88 -0.60 3.33 -0.21
CA TRP A 88 0.17 2.94 -1.41
C TRP A 88 1.40 2.08 -1.11
N ALA A 89 1.87 2.06 0.14
CA ALA A 89 3.07 1.35 0.57
C ALA A 89 2.74 0.34 1.67
N ASP A 90 3.45 -0.78 1.65
CA ASP A 90 3.42 -1.87 2.62
C ASP A 90 4.84 -2.45 2.64
N GLN A 91 5.64 -2.01 3.61
CA GLN A 91 7.08 -2.26 3.61
C GLN A 91 7.42 -3.68 4.06
N ASP A 92 6.66 -4.24 4.97
CA ASP A 92 6.92 -5.57 5.53
C ASP A 92 5.99 -6.67 4.98
N PHE A 93 5.01 -6.28 4.12
CA PHE A 93 4.12 -7.16 3.37
C PHE A 93 3.12 -7.93 4.23
N ASP A 94 2.61 -7.31 5.28
CA ASP A 94 1.60 -7.90 6.12
C ASP A 94 0.15 -7.58 5.67
N GLY A 95 0.01 -6.63 4.75
CA GLY A 95 -1.27 -6.25 4.16
C GLY A 95 -1.90 -5.02 4.81
N TYR A 96 -1.21 -4.36 5.72
CA TYR A 96 -1.58 -3.07 6.27
C TYR A 96 -0.69 -1.97 5.69
N GLY A 97 -1.21 -0.76 5.56
CA GLY A 97 -0.52 0.31 4.86
C GLY A 97 0.32 1.22 5.76
N ASP A 98 1.49 1.62 5.24
CA ASP A 98 2.47 2.43 5.98
C ASP A 98 2.00 3.86 6.27
N ASN A 99 0.96 4.35 5.55
CA ASN A 99 0.46 5.71 5.77
C ASN A 99 -0.40 5.80 7.03
N GLN A 100 0.16 6.36 8.08
CA GLN A 100 -0.51 6.51 9.38
C GLN A 100 -1.78 7.38 9.37
N ALA A 101 -2.02 8.13 8.30
CA ALA A 101 -3.22 8.93 8.10
C ALA A 101 -4.25 8.27 7.18
N GLY A 102 -3.92 7.11 6.62
CA GLY A 102 -4.79 6.33 5.74
C GLY A 102 -5.78 5.43 6.48
N ASN A 103 -6.52 4.63 5.72
CA ASN A 103 -7.37 3.58 6.27
C ASN A 103 -6.52 2.44 6.82
N ASP A 104 -6.95 1.84 7.91
CA ASP A 104 -6.31 0.69 8.53
C ASP A 104 -4.76 0.79 8.53
N PRO A 105 -4.19 1.85 9.15
CA PRO A 105 -2.76 2.08 9.12
C PRO A 105 -2.02 1.02 9.93
N ASP A 106 -0.84 0.63 9.44
CA ASP A 106 0.07 -0.23 10.17
C ASP A 106 0.79 0.52 11.29
N ALA A 107 0.62 0.10 12.53
CA ALA A 107 1.33 0.66 13.67
C ALA A 107 2.82 0.26 13.69
N PHE A 108 3.19 -0.82 12.97
CA PHE A 108 4.55 -1.39 12.95
C PHE A 108 5.10 -1.62 11.53
N PRO A 109 5.29 -0.59 10.69
CA PRO A 109 5.59 -0.70 9.25
C PRO A 109 6.87 -1.46 8.86
N THR A 110 7.52 -2.13 9.78
CA THR A 110 8.74 -2.91 9.56
C THR A 110 8.69 -4.26 10.25
N ASP A 111 7.56 -4.63 10.83
CA ASP A 111 7.36 -5.91 11.50
C ASP A 111 6.08 -6.60 11.04
N GLY A 112 6.13 -7.30 9.93
CA GLY A 112 5.01 -8.04 9.32
C GLY A 112 4.38 -9.13 10.20
N SER A 113 4.69 -9.15 11.47
CA SER A 113 4.00 -9.96 12.46
C SER A 113 3.12 -9.14 13.40
N GLN A 114 3.17 -7.80 13.29
CA GLN A 114 2.39 -6.85 14.08
C GLN A 114 1.87 -5.72 13.19
N TRP A 115 0.64 -5.30 13.37
CA TRP A 115 0.00 -4.19 12.60
C TRP A 115 -0.86 -3.26 13.46
N ALA A 116 -1.19 -3.66 14.69
CA ALA A 116 -2.03 -2.89 15.58
C ALA A 116 -1.38 -2.71 16.96
N ASP A 117 -1.60 -1.54 17.53
CA ASP A 117 -1.21 -1.15 18.88
C ASP A 117 -2.39 -0.36 19.47
N SER A 118 -3.27 -1.04 20.21
CA SER A 118 -4.55 -0.48 20.62
C SER A 118 -4.44 0.56 21.72
N ASP A 119 -3.42 0.49 22.55
CA ASP A 119 -3.25 1.42 23.67
C ASP A 119 -2.07 2.37 23.51
N GLY A 120 -1.23 2.16 22.45
CA GLY A 120 -0.20 3.08 22.05
C GLY A 120 1.10 2.99 22.87
N ASP A 121 1.40 1.82 23.42
CA ASP A 121 2.60 1.65 24.25
C ASP A 121 3.84 1.15 23.44
N GLY A 122 3.65 0.81 22.17
CA GLY A 122 4.70 0.36 21.26
C GLY A 122 4.90 -1.15 21.22
N TYR A 123 4.01 -1.92 21.83
CA TYR A 123 3.95 -3.38 21.69
C TYR A 123 2.70 -3.78 20.90
N GLY A 124 2.80 -4.83 20.11
CA GLY A 124 1.74 -5.16 19.16
C GLY A 124 0.69 -6.12 19.70
N ASP A 125 -0.56 -5.89 19.28
CA ASP A 125 -1.73 -6.65 19.75
C ASP A 125 -1.73 -8.14 19.33
N ASN A 126 -1.00 -8.48 18.24
CA ASN A 126 -0.94 -9.85 17.76
C ASN A 126 -0.12 -10.73 18.69
N GLN A 127 -0.81 -11.57 19.45
CA GLN A 127 -0.20 -12.49 20.43
C GLN A 127 0.77 -13.52 19.83
N GLY A 128 0.74 -13.72 18.51
CA GLY A 128 1.65 -14.59 17.77
C GLY A 128 2.84 -13.86 17.16
N GLY A 129 2.86 -12.54 17.23
CA GLY A 129 3.88 -11.70 16.63
C GLY A 129 5.09 -11.44 17.53
N THR A 130 6.02 -10.69 17.00
CA THR A 130 7.22 -10.22 17.72
C THR A 130 6.80 -9.21 18.79
N ASN A 131 7.37 -9.29 19.99
CA ASN A 131 7.07 -8.37 21.10
C ASN A 131 5.56 -8.19 21.32
N ALA A 132 4.83 -9.31 21.35
CA ALA A 132 3.39 -9.30 21.56
C ALA A 132 3.03 -8.70 22.91
N ASP A 133 2.10 -7.75 22.89
CA ASP A 133 1.53 -7.15 24.08
C ASP A 133 0.58 -8.15 24.80
N LYS A 134 0.82 -8.42 26.08
CA LYS A 134 -0.04 -9.26 26.90
C LYS A 134 -1.26 -8.48 27.44
N PHE A 135 -1.23 -7.17 27.39
CA PHE A 135 -2.26 -6.29 27.95
C PHE A 135 -2.71 -5.21 26.93
N PRO A 136 -3.26 -5.57 25.73
CA PRO A 136 -3.52 -4.66 24.61
C PRO A 136 -4.50 -3.50 24.88
N ASN A 137 -4.84 -3.23 26.09
CA ASN A 137 -5.72 -2.12 26.52
C ASN A 137 -5.16 -1.41 27.75
N ASP A 138 -3.91 -1.67 28.12
CA ASP A 138 -3.26 -1.03 29.25
C ASP A 138 -1.84 -0.59 28.91
N SER A 139 -1.69 0.58 28.35
CA SER A 139 -0.41 1.19 27.93
C SER A 139 0.65 1.32 29.02
N THR A 140 0.40 0.78 30.20
CA THR A 140 1.36 0.73 31.30
C THR A 140 1.91 -0.69 31.53
N GLN A 141 1.36 -1.69 30.83
CA GLN A 141 1.75 -3.10 30.93
C GLN A 141 1.82 -3.73 29.53
N TRP A 142 2.82 -4.55 29.24
CA TRP A 142 3.03 -5.26 27.96
C TRP A 142 3.53 -6.69 28.10
N SER A 143 4.08 -7.08 29.28
CA SER A 143 4.59 -8.42 29.53
C SER A 143 3.98 -9.03 30.78
N ASP A 144 3.91 -10.36 30.78
CA ASP A 144 3.43 -11.23 31.85
C ASP A 144 4.25 -12.53 31.76
N ASP A 145 5.38 -12.57 32.46
CA ASP A 145 6.41 -13.62 32.29
C ASP A 145 5.96 -14.96 32.88
N ASP A 146 5.13 -14.96 33.90
CA ASP A 146 4.69 -16.20 34.55
C ASP A 146 3.24 -16.58 34.17
N GLY A 147 2.51 -15.68 33.48
CA GLY A 147 1.21 -15.97 32.90
C GLY A 147 0.06 -15.94 33.91
N ASP A 148 0.18 -15.19 34.98
CA ASP A 148 -0.84 -15.13 36.03
C ASP A 148 -1.89 -14.03 35.83
N GLY A 149 -1.65 -13.12 34.85
CA GLY A 149 -2.57 -12.06 34.46
C GLY A 149 -2.27 -10.71 35.11
N TYR A 150 -1.13 -10.58 35.79
CA TYR A 150 -0.59 -9.30 36.27
C TYR A 150 0.66 -8.94 35.46
N GLY A 151 0.86 -7.64 35.24
CA GLY A 151 1.93 -7.19 34.38
C GLY A 151 3.25 -6.96 35.10
N ASP A 152 4.35 -7.27 34.40
CA ASP A 152 5.72 -7.19 34.95
C ASP A 152 6.23 -5.77 35.23
N ASN A 153 5.57 -4.74 34.64
CA ASN A 153 5.97 -3.37 34.90
C ASN A 153 5.52 -2.91 36.28
N ALA A 154 6.45 -2.88 37.23
CA ALA A 154 6.20 -2.49 38.60
C ALA A 154 5.63 -1.06 38.80
N ASN A 155 5.69 -0.21 37.77
CA ASN A 155 5.13 1.15 37.78
C ASN A 155 3.81 1.25 37.00
N GLY A 156 3.35 0.16 36.40
CA GLY A 156 2.12 0.10 35.65
C GLY A 156 0.88 -0.11 36.53
N ASN A 157 -0.27 -0.24 35.88
CA ASN A 157 -1.51 -0.60 36.55
C ASN A 157 -1.44 -2.09 36.99
N ASN A 158 -1.98 -2.39 38.17
CA ASN A 158 -2.02 -3.75 38.72
C ASN A 158 -0.71 -4.53 38.49
N PRO A 159 0.43 -4.00 38.99
CA PRO A 159 1.70 -4.65 38.76
C PRO A 159 1.76 -6.00 39.48
N ASP A 160 2.47 -6.95 38.87
CA ASP A 160 2.82 -8.20 39.55
C ASP A 160 3.78 -7.93 40.72
N LEU A 161 3.35 -8.30 41.93
CA LEU A 161 4.14 -8.19 43.15
C LEU A 161 4.79 -9.52 43.54
N CYS A 162 4.43 -10.59 42.83
CA CYS A 162 4.90 -11.96 43.08
C CYS A 162 5.47 -12.62 41.82
N PRO A 163 6.44 -11.99 41.10
CA PRO A 163 6.98 -12.45 39.83
C PRO A 163 7.57 -13.87 40.00
N ASN A 164 7.07 -14.80 39.22
CA ASN A 164 7.34 -16.26 39.24
C ASN A 164 6.29 -17.09 39.99
N THR A 165 5.07 -16.61 40.12
CA THR A 165 3.95 -17.44 40.51
C THR A 165 3.71 -18.49 39.43
N GLN A 166 3.57 -19.76 39.78
CA GLN A 166 3.37 -20.80 38.76
C GLN A 166 1.93 -20.76 38.23
N PHE A 167 1.78 -20.86 36.91
CA PHE A 167 0.48 -20.96 36.25
C PHE A 167 -0.44 -21.96 36.96
N GLY A 168 -1.63 -21.54 37.36
CA GLY A 168 -2.63 -22.37 38.07
C GLY A 168 -2.51 -22.35 39.58
N GLN A 169 -1.62 -21.57 40.19
CA GLN A 169 -1.70 -21.24 41.60
C GLN A 169 -2.75 -20.15 41.84
N THR A 170 -3.37 -20.17 43.00
CA THR A 170 -4.26 -19.09 43.41
C THR A 170 -3.43 -17.89 43.87
N VAL A 171 -3.41 -16.85 43.01
CA VAL A 171 -2.83 -15.55 43.36
C VAL A 171 -3.87 -14.73 44.14
N ASP A 172 -3.42 -13.85 45.00
CA ASP A 172 -4.28 -12.87 45.62
C ASP A 172 -4.40 -11.60 44.73
N SER A 173 -4.94 -10.50 45.24
CA SER A 173 -5.13 -9.27 44.48
C SER A 173 -3.82 -8.53 44.13
N THR A 174 -2.68 -9.13 44.40
CA THR A 174 -1.35 -8.55 44.18
C THR A 174 -0.46 -9.38 43.24
N GLY A 175 -0.98 -10.47 42.66
CA GLY A 175 -0.28 -11.42 41.78
C GLY A 175 0.40 -12.57 42.50
#